data_dcb0911e9ba1d1c0efb5298effde8f84
#
_entry.id   dcb0911e9ba1d1c0efb5298effde8f84
#
_cell.length_a   1.000
_cell.length_b   1.000
_cell.length_c   1.000
_cell.angle_alpha   90.00
_cell.angle_beta   90.00
_cell.angle_gamma   90.00
#
_symmetry.space_group_name_H-M   'P 1'
#
loop_
_entity.id
_entity.type
_entity.pdbx_description
1 polymer ?
#
loop_
_entity_poly.entity_id
_entity_poly.type
_entity_poly.pdbx_seq_one_letter_code
_entity_poly.pdbx_strand_id
1 'polypeptide(L)'
;MKNKTDVWQGTLALMVLKTLEAMGPLHGYGIARRIEQTSGNHLSVNYGTIYPALLKLEQEGYIASEWGVSDNNRRAKYYRLTRAGRKQVEREVQEWEKTTAILTRFLSPGKESL
;
A
#
# COMPACT_ATOMS: atom_id res chain seq x y z
N MET A 1 23.35 -11.02 -6.36
CA MET A 1 22.29 -10.29 -6.78
C MET A 1 21.04 -10.54 -5.99
N LYS A 2 20.32 -9.56 -5.87
CA LYS A 2 19.24 -9.64 -5.03
C LYS A 2 17.98 -9.62 -5.79
N ASN A 3 17.18 -10.59 -5.67
CA ASN A 3 15.91 -10.65 -6.35
C ASN A 3 14.88 -9.91 -5.55
N LYS A 4 14.10 -9.11 -6.26
CA LYS A 4 12.98 -8.44 -5.62
C LYS A 4 11.83 -9.41 -5.50
N THR A 5 11.04 -9.23 -4.47
CA THR A 5 9.86 -10.03 -4.23
C THR A 5 8.65 -9.29 -4.77
N ASP A 6 7.77 -10.00 -5.47
CA ASP A 6 6.51 -9.42 -5.89
C ASP A 6 5.67 -9.11 -4.65
N VAL A 7 4.96 -7.99 -4.71
CA VAL A 7 4.13 -7.60 -3.58
C VAL A 7 2.95 -8.57 -3.46
N TRP A 8 2.60 -8.88 -2.21
CA TRP A 8 1.50 -9.81 -1.96
C TRP A 8 0.17 -9.07 -2.00
N GLN A 9 -0.83 -9.73 -2.60
CA GLN A 9 -2.15 -9.14 -2.72
C GLN A 9 -2.74 -8.76 -1.37
N GLY A 10 -2.52 -9.60 -0.37
CA GLY A 10 -3.11 -9.38 0.95
C GLY A 10 -2.57 -8.16 1.67
N THR A 11 -1.42 -7.63 1.24
CA THR A 11 -0.82 -6.47 1.90
C THR A 11 -0.83 -5.23 1.02
N LEU A 12 -1.12 -5.38 -0.26
CA LEU A 12 -1.00 -4.28 -1.20
C LEU A 12 -1.97 -3.14 -0.87
N ALA A 13 -3.20 -3.48 -0.52
CA ALA A 13 -4.19 -2.45 -0.20
C ALA A 13 -3.71 -1.57 0.95
N LEU A 14 -3.17 -2.19 2.00
CA LEU A 14 -2.66 -1.42 3.13
C LEU A 14 -1.50 -0.54 2.70
N MET A 15 -0.60 -1.07 1.86
CA MET A 15 0.54 -0.28 1.40
C MET A 15 0.11 0.92 0.58
N VAL A 16 -0.91 0.76 -0.28
CA VAL A 16 -1.45 1.87 -1.04
C VAL A 16 -2.05 2.93 -0.11
N LEU A 17 -2.88 2.49 0.82
CA LEU A 17 -3.53 3.43 1.73
C LEU A 17 -2.53 4.17 2.60
N LYS A 18 -1.53 3.46 3.13
CA LYS A 18 -0.51 4.10 3.95
C LYS A 18 0.33 5.08 3.14
N THR A 19 0.60 4.74 1.88
CA THR A 19 1.37 5.62 1.02
C THR A 19 0.61 6.93 0.78
N LEU A 20 -0.68 6.83 0.49
CA LEU A 20 -1.49 8.03 0.25
C LEU A 20 -1.68 8.84 1.52
N GLU A 21 -1.76 8.16 2.67
CA GLU A 21 -1.85 8.87 3.95
C GLU A 21 -0.60 9.71 4.19
N ALA A 22 0.57 9.16 3.88
CA ALA A 22 1.83 9.83 4.17
C ALA A 22 2.18 10.89 3.13
N MET A 23 1.90 10.61 1.85
CA MET A 23 2.39 11.45 0.76
C MET A 23 1.36 12.42 0.21
N GLY A 24 0.08 12.17 0.45
CA GLY A 24 -0.97 12.93 -0.21
C GLY A 24 -1.24 12.38 -1.61
N PRO A 25 -1.86 13.16 -2.48
CA PRO A 25 -2.26 12.65 -3.79
C PRO A 25 -1.07 12.25 -4.66
N LEU A 26 -1.20 11.09 -5.29
CA LEU A 26 -0.18 10.57 -6.19
C LEU A 26 -0.86 9.83 -7.35
N HIS A 27 -0.22 9.84 -8.52
CA HIS A 27 -0.69 8.99 -9.60
C HIS A 27 -0.19 7.57 -9.39
N GLY A 28 -0.72 6.63 -10.18
CA GLY A 28 -0.44 5.21 -9.97
C GLY A 28 1.04 4.86 -10.01
N TYR A 29 1.76 5.44 -10.97
CA TYR A 29 3.20 5.21 -11.04
C TYR A 29 3.90 5.69 -9.76
N GLY A 30 3.51 6.86 -9.27
CA GLY A 30 4.10 7.40 -8.05
C GLY A 30 3.82 6.53 -6.84
N ILE A 31 2.61 5.98 -6.76
CA ILE A 31 2.26 5.08 -5.65
C ILE A 31 3.14 3.84 -5.71
N ALA A 32 3.24 3.22 -6.88
CA ALA A 32 4.03 2.00 -7.04
C ALA A 32 5.49 2.23 -6.69
N ARG A 33 6.06 3.32 -7.21
CA ARG A 33 7.46 3.64 -6.93
C ARG A 33 7.70 3.91 -5.45
N ARG A 34 6.76 4.61 -4.80
CA ARG A 34 6.92 4.91 -3.38
C ARG A 34 6.84 3.65 -2.53
N ILE A 35 5.97 2.72 -2.90
CA ILE A 35 5.90 1.44 -2.18
C ILE A 35 7.23 0.71 -2.32
N GLU A 36 7.80 0.67 -3.52
CA GLU A 36 9.09 0.02 -3.73
C GLU A 36 10.17 0.67 -2.87
N GLN A 37 10.21 2.00 -2.86
CA GLN A 37 11.20 2.72 -2.06
C GLN A 37 11.03 2.47 -0.56
N THR A 38 9.79 2.53 -0.09
CA THR A 38 9.51 2.32 1.32
C THR A 38 9.89 0.92 1.76
N SER A 39 9.81 -0.04 0.85
CA SER A 39 10.21 -1.43 1.15
C SER A 39 11.73 -1.61 1.14
N GLY A 40 12.49 -0.55 0.91
CA GLY A 40 13.94 -0.67 0.77
C GLY A 40 14.31 -1.38 -0.51
N ASN A 41 13.48 -1.28 -1.51
CA ASN A 41 13.65 -1.94 -2.81
C ASN A 41 13.61 -3.46 -2.72
N HIS A 42 12.97 -3.99 -1.68
CA HIS A 42 12.76 -5.43 -1.57
C HIS A 42 11.53 -5.91 -2.33
N LEU A 43 10.57 -5.00 -2.55
CA LEU A 43 9.36 -5.36 -3.28
C LEU A 43 9.38 -4.82 -4.69
N SER A 44 8.69 -5.52 -5.58
CA SER A 44 8.48 -5.07 -6.95
C SER A 44 6.99 -4.91 -7.16
N VAL A 45 6.59 -3.74 -7.66
CA VAL A 45 5.17 -3.43 -7.88
C VAL A 45 4.99 -3.00 -9.31
N ASN A 46 4.36 -3.84 -10.12
CA ASN A 46 4.15 -3.51 -11.52
C ASN A 46 2.72 -3.03 -11.75
N TYR A 47 2.47 -2.52 -12.95
CA TYR A 47 1.18 -1.93 -13.28
C TYR A 47 0.05 -2.95 -13.28
N GLY A 48 0.34 -4.17 -13.68
CA GLY A 48 -0.67 -5.22 -13.68
C GLY A 48 -1.15 -5.55 -12.28
N THR A 49 -0.36 -5.20 -11.27
CA THR A 49 -0.71 -5.42 -9.88
C THR A 49 -1.33 -4.20 -9.25
N ILE A 50 -0.76 -3.01 -9.51
CA ILE A 50 -1.20 -1.80 -8.81
C ILE A 50 -2.57 -1.31 -9.30
N TYR A 51 -2.84 -1.34 -10.62
CA TYR A 51 -4.07 -0.74 -11.10
C TYR A 51 -5.33 -1.49 -10.70
N PRO A 52 -5.37 -2.82 -10.71
CA PRO A 52 -6.53 -3.51 -10.16
C PRO A 52 -6.77 -3.19 -8.68
N ALA A 53 -5.69 -3.04 -7.90
CA ALA A 53 -5.83 -2.69 -6.49
C ALA A 53 -6.41 -1.30 -6.32
N LEU A 54 -5.95 -0.35 -7.14
CA LEU A 54 -6.47 1.02 -7.09
C LEU A 54 -7.95 1.05 -7.48
N LEU A 55 -8.32 0.30 -8.51
CA LEU A 55 -9.71 0.24 -8.94
C LEU A 55 -10.60 -0.29 -7.82
N LYS A 56 -10.16 -1.35 -7.16
CA LYS A 56 -10.93 -1.94 -6.09
C LYS A 56 -11.09 -0.98 -4.92
N LEU A 57 -10.00 -0.33 -4.53
CA LEU A 57 -10.06 0.63 -3.42
C LEU A 57 -10.95 1.81 -3.73
N GLU A 58 -10.93 2.24 -4.99
CA GLU A 58 -11.80 3.34 -5.41
C GLU A 58 -13.26 2.91 -5.39
N GLN A 59 -13.55 1.69 -5.85
CA GLN A 59 -14.90 1.16 -5.82
C GLN A 59 -15.42 1.02 -4.40
N GLU A 60 -14.53 0.72 -3.47
CA GLU A 60 -14.88 0.61 -2.05
C GLU A 60 -15.02 1.97 -1.36
N GLY A 61 -14.64 3.03 -2.05
CA GLY A 61 -14.78 4.36 -1.50
C GLY A 61 -13.65 4.80 -0.58
N TYR A 62 -12.57 4.04 -0.53
CA TYR A 62 -11.45 4.37 0.35
C TYR A 62 -10.47 5.35 -0.30
N ILE A 63 -10.44 5.41 -1.62
CA ILE A 63 -9.67 6.41 -2.33
C ILE A 63 -10.56 7.01 -3.41
N ALA A 64 -10.21 8.23 -3.82
CA ALA A 64 -10.89 8.92 -4.90
C ALA A 64 -9.82 9.39 -5.88
N SER A 65 -10.22 9.65 -7.10
CA SER A 65 -9.26 10.05 -8.12
C SER A 65 -9.78 11.22 -8.93
N GLU A 66 -8.85 11.95 -9.51
CA GLU A 66 -9.17 12.99 -10.47
C GLU A 66 -8.01 13.16 -11.42
N TRP A 67 -8.31 13.66 -12.61
CA TRP A 67 -7.29 13.86 -13.63
C TRP A 67 -6.48 15.10 -13.33
N GLY A 68 -5.19 15.02 -13.61
CA GLY A 68 -4.27 16.13 -13.46
C GLY A 68 -3.14 15.99 -14.46
N VAL A 69 -2.10 16.80 -14.27
CA VAL A 69 -0.94 16.80 -15.15
C VAL A 69 0.29 16.42 -14.34
N SER A 70 0.99 15.41 -14.82
CA SER A 70 2.19 14.92 -14.13
C SER A 70 3.40 15.83 -14.43
N ASP A 71 4.52 15.55 -13.76
CA ASP A 71 5.73 16.34 -13.90
C ASP A 71 6.24 16.42 -15.33
N ASN A 72 6.05 15.38 -16.12
CA ASN A 72 6.49 15.40 -17.50
C ASN A 72 5.37 15.83 -18.44
N ASN A 73 4.44 16.63 -17.92
CA ASN A 73 3.39 17.26 -18.69
C ASN A 73 2.46 16.28 -19.37
N ARG A 74 2.22 15.14 -18.74
CA ARG A 74 1.29 14.14 -19.24
C ARG A 74 0.07 14.09 -18.36
N ARG A 75 -1.05 13.79 -18.98
CA ARG A 75 -2.29 13.64 -18.26
C ARG A 75 -2.21 12.38 -17.41
N ALA A 76 -2.56 12.48 -16.14
CA ALA A 76 -2.49 11.37 -15.22
C ALA A 76 -3.63 11.45 -14.23
N LYS A 77 -4.03 10.27 -13.75
CA LYS A 77 -5.07 10.17 -12.74
C LYS A 77 -4.39 10.16 -11.37
N TYR A 78 -4.77 11.12 -10.53
CA TYR A 78 -4.21 11.24 -9.18
C TYR A 78 -5.20 10.68 -8.18
N TYR A 79 -4.69 9.90 -7.25
CA TYR A 79 -5.49 9.25 -6.23
C TYR A 79 -5.23 9.88 -4.88
N ARG A 80 -6.27 10.00 -4.09
CA ARG A 80 -6.14 10.53 -2.73
C ARG A 80 -6.98 9.71 -1.77
N LEU A 81 -6.58 9.73 -0.52
CA LEU A 81 -7.30 9.03 0.53
C LEU A 81 -8.59 9.77 0.86
N THR A 82 -9.69 9.04 0.98
CA THR A 82 -10.94 9.64 1.42
C THR A 82 -11.05 9.56 2.93
N ARG A 83 -12.10 10.18 3.48
CA ARG A 83 -12.37 10.08 4.90
C ARG A 83 -12.58 8.63 5.33
N ALA A 84 -13.35 7.88 4.53
CA ALA A 84 -13.56 6.47 4.79
C ALA A 84 -12.25 5.71 4.70
N GLY A 85 -11.38 6.11 3.77
CA GLY A 85 -10.06 5.49 3.65
C GLY A 85 -9.20 5.68 4.87
N ARG A 86 -9.26 6.86 5.50
CA ARG A 86 -8.48 7.10 6.71
C ARG A 86 -8.91 6.17 7.83
N LYS A 87 -10.21 5.95 7.96
CA LYS A 87 -10.71 5.01 8.97
C LYS A 87 -10.30 3.59 8.64
N GLN A 88 -10.29 3.27 7.35
CA GLN A 88 -9.89 1.91 6.94
C GLN A 88 -8.43 1.66 7.23
N VAL A 89 -7.57 2.67 7.06
CA VAL A 89 -6.16 2.54 7.42
C VAL A 89 -6.03 2.15 8.88
N GLU A 90 -6.74 2.84 9.76
CA GLU A 90 -6.66 2.55 11.18
C GLU A 90 -7.04 1.11 11.50
N ARG A 91 -8.13 0.65 10.88
CA ARG A 91 -8.58 -0.72 11.10
C ARG A 91 -7.55 -1.74 10.60
N GLU A 92 -7.00 -1.50 9.42
CA GLU A 92 -6.05 -2.44 8.85
C GLU A 92 -4.74 -2.45 9.60
N VAL A 93 -4.28 -1.31 10.07
CA VAL A 93 -3.07 -1.26 10.89
C VAL A 93 -3.26 -2.10 12.16
N GLN A 94 -4.40 -1.94 12.82
CA GLN A 94 -4.66 -2.71 14.03
C GLN A 94 -4.72 -4.20 13.75
N GLU A 95 -5.33 -4.60 12.64
CA GLU A 95 -5.40 -6.01 12.27
C GLU A 95 -4.02 -6.58 11.99
N TRP A 96 -3.18 -5.81 11.29
CA TRP A 96 -1.84 -6.29 10.96
C TRP A 96 -0.94 -6.34 12.20
N GLU A 97 -1.10 -5.38 13.11
CA GLU A 97 -0.35 -5.43 14.36
C GLU A 97 -0.71 -6.66 15.17
N LYS A 98 -1.99 -6.98 15.21
CA LYS A 98 -2.46 -8.18 15.90
C LYS A 98 -1.91 -9.44 15.22
N THR A 99 -2.01 -9.50 13.91
CA THR A 99 -1.52 -10.64 13.14
C THR A 99 -0.03 -10.82 13.32
N THR A 100 0.71 -9.73 13.26
CA THR A 100 2.16 -9.78 13.43
C THR A 100 2.54 -10.26 14.82
N ALA A 101 1.84 -9.80 15.84
CA ALA A 101 2.12 -10.23 17.20
C ALA A 101 1.90 -11.74 17.34
N ILE A 102 0.85 -12.24 16.74
CA ILE A 102 0.57 -13.68 16.79
C ILE A 102 1.64 -14.46 16.04
N LEU A 103 1.97 -14.02 14.83
CA LEU A 103 2.98 -14.70 14.02
C LEU A 103 4.35 -14.72 14.71
N THR A 104 4.67 -13.64 15.39
CA THR A 104 5.95 -13.55 16.09
C THR A 104 6.09 -14.67 17.11
N ARG A 105 5.00 -15.07 17.75
CA ARG A 105 5.03 -16.16 18.70
C ARG A 105 5.46 -17.48 18.05
N PHE A 106 5.06 -17.67 16.80
CA PHE A 106 5.44 -18.88 16.08
C PHE A 106 6.89 -18.81 15.61
N LEU A 107 7.33 -17.62 15.19
CA LEU A 107 8.65 -17.47 14.60
C LEU A 107 9.74 -17.40 15.66
N SER A 108 9.40 -17.01 16.87
CA SER A 108 10.37 -16.90 17.96
C SER A 108 9.80 -17.51 19.24
N PRO A 109 9.43 -18.79 19.21
CA PRO A 109 8.73 -19.40 20.36
C PRO A 109 9.55 -19.42 21.63
N GLY A 110 10.87 -19.48 21.52
CA GLY A 110 11.69 -19.50 22.70
C GLY A 110 11.60 -18.26 23.55
N LYS A 111 11.25 -17.17 22.97
CA LYS A 111 11.14 -15.88 23.69
C LYS A 111 9.83 -15.76 24.42
N GLU A 112 8.88 -16.57 24.05
CA GLU A 112 7.56 -16.50 24.65
C GLU A 112 7.40 -17.41 25.82
N SER A 113 8.28 -18.33 25.92
CA SER A 113 8.10 -19.32 26.94
C SER A 113 8.20 -18.68 28.27
N LEU A 114 7.73 -18.70 28.83
CA LEU A 114 7.83 -18.23 30.04
C LEU A 114 7.05 -18.12 30.85
#